data_9bd1acb6248cc1043e76120a1a34ca9d
#
_entry.id   9bd1acb6248cc1043e76120a1a34ca9d
#
_cell.length_a   1.000
_cell.length_b   1.000
_cell.length_c   1.000
_cell.angle_alpha   90.00
_cell.angle_beta   90.00
_cell.angle_gamma   90.00
#
_symmetry.space_group_name_H-M   'P 1'
#
loop_
_entity.id
_entity.type
_entity.pdbx_description
1 polymer ?
#
loop_
_entity_poly.entity_id
_entity_poly.type
_entity_poly.pdbx_seq_one_letter_code
_entity_poly.pdbx_strand_id
1 'polypeptide(L)'
;MKAMIFAAGLGTRLKPFTDHMPKALVPIAGKPMLEHVINKLKSVGVDEIVINVHHFAQQIIDFLKEKDNFGIKIWISDETDELLETGGGIKKASPFFNEPFLVHNADILSNVDLKAMYDYHITNRNDATLLVSSRKTVRYLLFDETNRLCGWVNKDTLQTKPEGFIYQPEVQKEHAFGGIHIISPTLFKYMGDQWTGKFSIMDFYLQTCKEAQLGGYIKEDLQLIDIGKPEMLAKAEEFIHQNR
;
A
#
# COMPACT_ATOMS: atom_id res chain seq x y z
N MET A 1 -16.37 -3.53 -5.59
CA MET A 1 -15.25 -2.82 -4.92
C MET A 1 -13.95 -3.11 -5.63
N LYS A 2 -13.13 -2.10 -5.92
CA LYS A 2 -11.88 -2.25 -6.67
C LYS A 2 -10.66 -2.20 -5.77
N ALA A 3 -9.53 -2.76 -6.24
CA ALA A 3 -8.26 -2.67 -5.56
C ALA A 3 -7.09 -2.52 -6.55
N MET A 4 -5.95 -2.02 -6.04
CA MET A 4 -4.65 -2.08 -6.69
C MET A 4 -3.68 -2.86 -5.81
N ILE A 5 -2.91 -3.76 -6.41
CA ILE A 5 -1.82 -4.45 -5.72
C ILE A 5 -0.49 -4.01 -6.31
N PHE A 6 0.42 -3.55 -5.45
CA PHE A 6 1.80 -3.28 -5.85
C PHE A 6 2.61 -4.58 -5.89
N ALA A 7 2.96 -5.03 -7.10
CA ALA A 7 3.78 -6.20 -7.35
C ALA A 7 5.04 -5.92 -8.21
N ALA A 8 5.31 -4.65 -8.56
CA ALA A 8 6.44 -4.23 -9.39
C ALA A 8 7.79 -4.15 -8.64
N GLY A 9 7.83 -4.45 -7.34
CA GLY A 9 9.04 -4.34 -6.52
C GLY A 9 10.14 -5.32 -6.90
N LEU A 10 11.40 -4.85 -6.95
CA LEU A 10 12.57 -5.66 -7.33
C LEU A 10 12.93 -6.76 -6.32
N GLY A 11 12.49 -6.66 -5.08
CA GLY A 11 12.71 -7.67 -4.04
C GLY A 11 14.16 -7.91 -3.63
N THR A 12 15.07 -6.97 -3.87
CA THR A 12 16.54 -7.14 -3.69
C THR A 12 16.96 -7.61 -2.30
N ARG A 13 16.19 -7.28 -1.25
CA ARG A 13 16.48 -7.67 0.14
C ARG A 13 16.03 -9.11 0.46
N LEU A 14 15.27 -9.74 -0.42
CA LEU A 14 14.74 -11.10 -0.23
C LEU A 14 15.54 -12.17 -0.99
N LYS A 15 16.70 -11.78 -1.54
CA LYS A 15 17.65 -12.74 -2.15
C LYS A 15 18.07 -13.82 -1.14
N PRO A 16 18.28 -15.09 -1.58
CA PRO A 16 18.31 -15.54 -2.99
C PRO A 16 16.96 -15.88 -3.61
N PHE A 17 15.84 -15.84 -2.86
CA PHE A 17 14.51 -16.21 -3.39
C PHE A 17 14.12 -15.41 -4.64
N THR A 18 14.50 -14.14 -4.69
CA THR A 18 14.15 -13.23 -5.79
C THR A 18 15.20 -13.17 -6.91
N ASP A 19 16.15 -14.08 -6.94
CA ASP A 19 17.10 -14.18 -8.07
C ASP A 19 16.42 -14.73 -9.34
N HIS A 20 15.35 -15.53 -9.19
CA HIS A 20 14.70 -16.23 -10.30
C HIS A 20 13.17 -16.05 -10.35
N MET A 21 12.58 -15.33 -9.39
CA MET A 21 11.14 -15.06 -9.35
C MET A 21 10.84 -13.68 -8.78
N PRO A 22 9.68 -13.06 -9.14
CA PRO A 22 9.27 -11.80 -8.54
C PRO A 22 8.94 -12.00 -7.06
N LYS A 23 9.19 -10.99 -6.24
CA LYS A 23 8.92 -11.01 -4.80
C LYS A 23 7.47 -11.45 -4.49
N ALA A 24 6.52 -11.00 -5.27
CA ALA A 24 5.10 -11.31 -5.11
C ALA A 24 4.78 -12.81 -5.23
N LEU A 25 5.64 -13.60 -5.88
CA LEU A 25 5.45 -15.05 -6.04
C LEU A 25 6.26 -15.89 -5.03
N VAL A 26 7.06 -15.28 -4.15
CA VAL A 26 7.74 -16.02 -3.08
C VAL A 26 6.69 -16.72 -2.20
N PRO A 27 6.82 -18.06 -1.99
CA PRO A 27 5.81 -18.83 -1.28
C PRO A 27 5.87 -18.60 0.24
N ILE A 28 4.70 -18.56 0.88
CA ILE A 28 4.51 -18.52 2.33
C ILE A 28 3.40 -19.50 2.66
N ALA A 29 3.65 -20.42 3.59
CA ALA A 29 2.70 -21.48 3.95
C ALA A 29 2.14 -22.22 2.71
N GLY A 30 3.03 -22.49 1.72
CA GLY A 30 2.72 -23.23 0.50
C GLY A 30 2.01 -22.46 -0.60
N LYS A 31 1.80 -21.13 -0.46
CA LYS A 31 1.14 -20.29 -1.47
C LYS A 31 1.93 -19.01 -1.73
N PRO A 32 1.97 -18.47 -2.97
CA PRO A 32 2.56 -17.18 -3.27
C PRO A 32 1.99 -16.04 -2.41
N MET A 33 2.83 -15.07 -2.02
CA MET A 33 2.36 -13.86 -1.31
C MET A 33 1.18 -13.21 -2.01
N LEU A 34 1.24 -13.07 -3.33
CA LEU A 34 0.19 -12.47 -4.14
C LEU A 34 -1.15 -13.21 -3.99
N GLU A 35 -1.14 -14.56 -3.89
CA GLU A 35 -2.36 -15.34 -3.67
C GLU A 35 -3.02 -15.02 -2.33
N HIS A 36 -2.23 -14.84 -1.26
CA HIS A 36 -2.76 -14.46 0.05
C HIS A 36 -3.44 -13.09 0.00
N VAL A 37 -2.80 -12.10 -0.65
CA VAL A 37 -3.36 -10.75 -0.78
C VAL A 37 -4.62 -10.73 -1.64
N ILE A 38 -4.63 -11.41 -2.79
CA ILE A 38 -5.82 -11.51 -3.65
C ILE A 38 -6.99 -12.13 -2.88
N ASN A 39 -6.75 -13.24 -2.17
CA ASN A 39 -7.81 -13.91 -1.40
C ASN A 39 -8.33 -13.03 -0.25
N LYS A 40 -7.46 -12.27 0.42
CA LYS A 40 -7.86 -11.29 1.45
C LYS A 40 -8.74 -10.20 0.86
N LEU A 41 -8.39 -9.64 -0.28
CA LEU A 41 -9.18 -8.62 -0.98
C LEU A 41 -10.53 -9.18 -1.44
N LYS A 42 -10.56 -10.39 -2.01
CA LYS A 42 -11.80 -11.07 -2.39
C LYS A 42 -12.73 -11.29 -1.20
N SER A 43 -12.20 -11.71 -0.05
CA SER A 43 -13.01 -11.99 1.16
C SER A 43 -13.78 -10.77 1.67
N VAL A 44 -13.38 -9.55 1.29
CA VAL A 44 -14.07 -8.30 1.66
C VAL A 44 -14.88 -7.69 0.51
N GLY A 45 -15.09 -8.46 -0.59
CA GLY A 45 -15.96 -8.08 -1.71
C GLY A 45 -15.25 -7.30 -2.82
N VAL A 46 -13.92 -7.40 -2.94
CA VAL A 46 -13.20 -6.90 -4.12
C VAL A 46 -13.41 -7.89 -5.28
N ASP A 47 -13.86 -7.38 -6.41
CA ASP A 47 -14.21 -8.12 -7.63
C ASP A 47 -13.41 -7.67 -8.87
N GLU A 48 -12.65 -6.59 -8.74
CA GLU A 48 -11.77 -6.07 -9.79
C GLU A 48 -10.46 -5.57 -9.18
N ILE A 49 -9.32 -6.08 -9.70
CA ILE A 49 -7.99 -5.74 -9.19
C ILE A 49 -7.10 -5.27 -10.34
N VAL A 50 -6.36 -4.18 -10.13
CA VAL A 50 -5.23 -3.77 -10.98
C VAL A 50 -3.94 -4.20 -10.30
N ILE A 51 -3.08 -4.92 -11.01
CA ILE A 51 -1.77 -5.35 -10.50
C ILE A 51 -0.69 -4.70 -11.34
N ASN A 52 0.18 -3.89 -10.72
CA ASN A 52 1.34 -3.39 -11.44
C ASN A 52 2.46 -4.43 -11.45
N VAL A 53 3.15 -4.53 -12.57
CA VAL A 53 4.23 -5.49 -12.80
C VAL A 53 5.45 -4.80 -13.42
N HIS A 54 6.65 -5.28 -13.08
CA HIS A 54 7.90 -4.80 -13.65
C HIS A 54 8.88 -5.97 -13.84
N HIS A 55 9.73 -6.24 -12.85
CA HIS A 55 10.70 -7.33 -12.89
C HIS A 55 10.00 -8.70 -12.84
N PHE A 56 10.36 -9.61 -13.76
CA PHE A 56 9.69 -10.90 -13.94
C PHE A 56 8.17 -10.79 -14.18
N ALA A 57 7.71 -9.74 -14.88
CA ALA A 57 6.30 -9.48 -15.15
C ALA A 57 5.57 -10.70 -15.73
N GLN A 58 6.19 -11.42 -16.68
CA GLN A 58 5.59 -12.58 -17.33
C GLN A 58 5.25 -13.70 -16.32
N GLN A 59 6.09 -13.93 -15.32
CA GLN A 59 5.80 -14.96 -14.29
C GLN A 59 4.55 -14.63 -13.47
N ILE A 60 4.32 -13.34 -13.15
CA ILE A 60 3.09 -12.92 -12.48
C ILE A 60 1.88 -13.13 -13.39
N ILE A 61 1.99 -12.75 -14.66
CA ILE A 61 0.90 -12.90 -15.65
C ILE A 61 0.55 -14.38 -15.85
N ASP A 62 1.56 -15.25 -15.97
CA ASP A 62 1.35 -16.69 -16.15
C ASP A 62 0.71 -17.32 -14.91
N PHE A 63 1.17 -16.94 -13.71
CA PHE A 63 0.56 -17.38 -12.45
C PHE A 63 -0.93 -16.98 -12.36
N LEU A 64 -1.26 -15.75 -12.71
CA LEU A 64 -2.65 -15.28 -12.69
C LEU A 64 -3.52 -16.08 -13.67
N LYS A 65 -3.02 -16.36 -14.87
CA LYS A 65 -3.71 -17.21 -15.88
C LYS A 65 -3.91 -18.64 -15.39
N GLU A 66 -2.86 -19.24 -14.80
CA GLU A 66 -2.94 -20.59 -14.23
C GLU A 66 -4.04 -20.69 -13.16
N LYS A 67 -4.26 -19.64 -12.39
CA LYS A 67 -5.29 -19.54 -11.35
C LYS A 67 -6.65 -19.05 -11.87
N ASP A 68 -6.86 -18.98 -13.18
CA ASP A 68 -8.07 -18.42 -13.79
C ASP A 68 -8.44 -17.04 -13.21
N ASN A 69 -7.43 -16.20 -13.03
CA ASN A 69 -7.55 -14.88 -12.39
C ASN A 69 -8.32 -14.92 -11.05
N PHE A 70 -8.29 -16.04 -10.34
CA PHE A 70 -9.02 -16.25 -9.08
C PHE A 70 -10.54 -16.06 -9.22
N GLY A 71 -11.09 -16.16 -10.44
CA GLY A 71 -12.51 -15.96 -10.74
C GLY A 71 -12.98 -14.51 -10.59
N ILE A 72 -12.07 -13.53 -10.67
CA ILE A 72 -12.35 -12.09 -10.66
C ILE A 72 -11.69 -11.38 -11.83
N LYS A 73 -12.03 -10.12 -12.03
CA LYS A 73 -11.42 -9.31 -13.09
C LYS A 73 -10.06 -8.78 -12.66
N ILE A 74 -9.01 -9.14 -13.37
CA ILE A 74 -7.65 -8.65 -13.12
C ILE A 74 -7.12 -7.90 -14.35
N TRP A 75 -6.61 -6.70 -14.11
CA TRP A 75 -5.91 -5.86 -15.08
C TRP A 75 -4.42 -5.80 -14.74
N ILE A 76 -3.59 -5.78 -15.75
CA ILE A 76 -2.14 -5.57 -15.60
C ILE A 76 -1.79 -4.12 -15.92
N SER A 77 -1.16 -3.44 -14.97
CA SER A 77 -0.49 -2.16 -15.21
C SER A 77 1.00 -2.43 -15.45
N ASP A 78 1.38 -2.50 -16.70
CA ASP A 78 2.73 -2.87 -17.12
C ASP A 78 3.70 -1.69 -16.92
N GLU A 79 4.72 -1.90 -16.08
CA GLU A 79 5.82 -0.96 -15.81
C GLU A 79 7.18 -1.53 -16.26
N THR A 80 7.20 -2.50 -17.19
CA THR A 80 8.44 -3.17 -17.63
C THR A 80 9.44 -2.20 -18.26
N ASP A 81 8.98 -1.16 -18.92
CA ASP A 81 9.82 -0.14 -19.54
C ASP A 81 10.46 0.80 -18.48
N GLU A 82 9.70 1.14 -17.43
CA GLU A 82 10.15 2.04 -16.37
C GLU A 82 9.40 1.76 -15.06
N LEU A 83 10.15 1.53 -13.97
CA LEU A 83 9.60 1.40 -12.62
C LEU A 83 9.18 2.78 -12.10
N LEU A 84 7.87 2.99 -11.93
CA LEU A 84 7.28 4.29 -11.64
C LEU A 84 7.21 4.63 -10.13
N GLU A 85 7.63 3.73 -9.24
CA GLU A 85 7.38 3.82 -7.80
C GLU A 85 5.88 3.88 -7.46
N THR A 86 5.56 4.16 -6.20
CA THR A 86 4.17 4.02 -5.73
C THR A 86 3.23 5.09 -6.27
N GLY A 87 3.67 6.34 -6.35
CA GLY A 87 2.84 7.44 -6.85
C GLY A 87 2.64 7.40 -8.36
N GLY A 88 3.73 7.18 -9.10
CA GLY A 88 3.65 7.05 -10.56
C GLY A 88 2.84 5.84 -11.00
N GLY A 89 3.00 4.69 -10.30
CA GLY A 89 2.20 3.49 -10.55
C GLY A 89 0.70 3.72 -10.33
N ILE A 90 0.31 4.40 -9.23
CA ILE A 90 -1.09 4.79 -8.99
C ILE A 90 -1.60 5.73 -10.08
N LYS A 91 -0.82 6.74 -10.47
CA LYS A 91 -1.21 7.67 -11.52
C LYS A 91 -1.40 6.95 -12.87
N LYS A 92 -0.49 6.03 -13.23
CA LYS A 92 -0.61 5.20 -14.44
C LYS A 92 -1.87 4.34 -14.41
N ALA A 93 -2.21 3.77 -13.25
CA ALA A 93 -3.39 2.92 -13.08
C ALA A 93 -4.70 3.72 -12.93
N SER A 94 -4.66 5.04 -12.82
CA SER A 94 -5.85 5.88 -12.56
C SER A 94 -7.02 5.66 -13.53
N PRO A 95 -6.84 5.37 -14.85
CA PRO A 95 -7.96 5.15 -15.76
C PRO A 95 -8.83 3.92 -15.43
N PHE A 96 -8.34 2.99 -14.59
CA PHE A 96 -9.12 1.83 -14.14
C PHE A 96 -10.08 2.15 -12.99
N PHE A 97 -9.92 3.32 -12.33
CA PHE A 97 -10.63 3.64 -11.10
C PHE A 97 -11.58 4.82 -11.27
N ASN A 98 -12.87 4.55 -11.14
CA ASN A 98 -13.96 5.53 -11.16
C ASN A 98 -14.71 5.61 -9.82
N GLU A 99 -14.27 4.84 -8.83
CA GLU A 99 -14.79 4.77 -7.47
C GLU A 99 -13.64 4.62 -6.49
N PRO A 100 -13.82 4.85 -5.17
CA PRO A 100 -12.78 4.59 -4.18
C PRO A 100 -12.26 3.16 -4.26
N PHE A 101 -10.94 2.99 -4.13
CA PHE A 101 -10.28 1.71 -4.28
C PHE A 101 -9.21 1.48 -3.21
N LEU A 102 -9.04 0.21 -2.82
CA LEU A 102 -8.00 -0.23 -1.92
C LEU A 102 -6.65 -0.28 -2.65
N VAL A 103 -5.58 0.14 -1.99
CA VAL A 103 -4.20 -0.05 -2.44
C VAL A 103 -3.47 -0.90 -1.42
N HIS A 104 -2.88 -1.98 -1.86
CA HIS A 104 -2.24 -2.98 -1.01
C HIS A 104 -0.90 -3.42 -1.60
N ASN A 105 0.14 -3.49 -0.78
CA ASN A 105 1.41 -4.07 -1.21
C ASN A 105 1.30 -5.61 -1.25
N ALA A 106 1.85 -6.25 -2.28
CA ALA A 106 1.84 -7.71 -2.40
C ALA A 106 2.60 -8.44 -1.28
N ASP A 107 3.45 -7.75 -0.55
CA ASP A 107 4.34 -8.28 0.49
C ASP A 107 3.90 -7.96 1.93
N ILE A 108 2.67 -7.49 2.11
CA ILE A 108 2.12 -7.18 3.44
C ILE A 108 1.03 -8.17 3.81
N LEU A 109 1.15 -8.74 5.01
CA LEU A 109 0.07 -9.46 5.69
C LEU A 109 -0.37 -8.63 6.90
N SER A 110 -1.68 -8.59 7.17
CA SER A 110 -2.21 -7.84 8.31
C SER A 110 -3.54 -8.39 8.81
N ASN A 111 -3.86 -8.07 10.07
CA ASN A 111 -5.16 -8.37 10.70
C ASN A 111 -6.18 -7.23 10.52
N VAL A 112 -5.91 -6.26 9.61
CA VAL A 112 -6.85 -5.16 9.40
C VAL A 112 -8.15 -5.67 8.79
N ASP A 113 -9.27 -5.16 9.28
CA ASP A 113 -10.57 -5.26 8.63
C ASP A 113 -10.63 -4.23 7.49
N LEU A 114 -10.37 -4.72 6.27
CA LEU A 114 -10.34 -3.87 5.07
C LEU A 114 -11.73 -3.30 4.74
N LYS A 115 -12.81 -4.04 5.08
CA LYS A 115 -14.18 -3.54 4.86
C LYS A 115 -14.49 -2.39 5.80
N ALA A 116 -14.19 -2.53 7.09
CA ALA A 116 -14.36 -1.46 8.07
C ALA A 116 -13.52 -0.22 7.72
N MET A 117 -12.28 -0.41 7.25
CA MET A 117 -11.44 0.68 6.77
C MET A 117 -12.04 1.38 5.54
N TYR A 118 -12.64 0.61 4.60
CA TYR A 118 -13.30 1.17 3.43
C TYR A 118 -14.54 1.98 3.83
N ASP A 119 -15.37 1.46 4.73
CA ASP A 119 -16.55 2.16 5.22
C ASP A 119 -16.18 3.46 5.97
N TYR A 120 -15.09 3.42 6.74
CA TYR A 120 -14.52 4.61 7.38
C TYR A 120 -14.12 5.67 6.34
N HIS A 121 -13.44 5.26 5.25
CA HIS A 121 -13.04 6.15 4.17
C HIS A 121 -14.25 6.86 3.53
N ILE A 122 -15.29 6.10 3.20
CA ILE A 122 -16.53 6.63 2.60
C ILE A 122 -17.23 7.59 3.54
N THR A 123 -17.39 7.20 4.82
CA THR A 123 -18.08 7.99 5.84
C THR A 123 -17.39 9.34 6.06
N ASN A 124 -16.06 9.37 6.08
CA ASN A 124 -15.29 10.58 6.30
C ASN A 124 -15.04 11.39 5.01
N ARG A 125 -15.49 10.88 3.85
CA ARG A 125 -15.31 11.54 2.55
C ARG A 125 -13.86 11.93 2.27
N ASN A 126 -12.94 11.07 2.65
CA ASN A 126 -11.51 11.31 2.45
C ASN A 126 -11.12 11.21 0.97
N ASP A 127 -10.13 12.00 0.54
CA ASP A 127 -9.45 11.78 -0.75
C ASP A 127 -8.49 10.59 -0.65
N ALA A 128 -7.84 10.40 0.52
CA ALA A 128 -7.18 9.15 0.86
C ALA A 128 -7.29 8.83 2.36
N THR A 129 -7.30 7.52 2.69
CA THR A 129 -7.27 7.02 4.07
C THR A 129 -6.09 6.07 4.22
N LEU A 130 -5.19 6.34 5.15
CA LEU A 130 -3.97 5.57 5.38
C LEU A 130 -4.14 4.65 6.58
N LEU A 131 -3.85 3.36 6.45
CA LEU A 131 -3.73 2.45 7.60
C LEU A 131 -2.52 2.85 8.43
N VAL A 132 -2.74 3.15 9.69
CA VAL A 132 -1.70 3.58 10.62
C VAL A 132 -1.84 2.91 11.99
N SER A 133 -0.74 2.85 12.73
CA SER A 133 -0.71 2.28 14.07
C SER A 133 0.34 2.94 14.96
N SER A 134 0.25 2.69 16.27
CA SER A 134 1.21 3.15 17.29
C SER A 134 2.51 2.33 17.34
N ARG A 135 2.77 1.41 16.36
CA ARG A 135 4.00 0.62 16.37
C ARG A 135 5.25 1.50 16.32
N LYS A 136 6.29 1.08 17.01
CA LYS A 136 7.58 1.78 17.03
C LYS A 136 8.26 1.75 15.66
N THR A 137 8.73 2.91 15.22
CA THR A 137 9.50 3.12 13.98
C THR A 137 10.36 4.38 14.16
N VAL A 138 11.25 4.66 13.22
CA VAL A 138 11.97 5.95 13.16
C VAL A 138 11.29 6.97 12.27
N ARG A 139 10.31 6.55 11.46
CA ARG A 139 9.60 7.40 10.48
C ARG A 139 8.13 7.41 10.80
N TYR A 140 7.61 8.55 11.23
CA TYR A 140 6.21 8.71 11.59
C TYR A 140 5.50 9.67 10.66
N LEU A 141 4.29 9.31 10.29
CA LEU A 141 3.28 10.24 9.79
C LEU A 141 2.71 11.01 10.98
N LEU A 142 2.46 12.29 10.79
CA LEU A 142 1.96 13.20 11.80
C LEU A 142 0.52 13.57 11.48
N PHE A 143 -0.34 13.42 12.46
CA PHE A 143 -1.76 13.72 12.34
C PHE A 143 -2.15 14.79 13.35
N ASP A 144 -3.05 15.67 12.96
CA ASP A 144 -3.65 16.67 13.86
C ASP A 144 -4.71 16.04 14.80
N GLU A 145 -5.35 16.88 15.61
CA GLU A 145 -6.41 16.48 16.55
C GLU A 145 -7.65 15.89 15.86
N THR A 146 -7.90 16.27 14.60
CA THR A 146 -8.99 15.76 13.75
C THR A 146 -8.61 14.51 12.95
N ASN A 147 -7.45 13.94 13.23
CA ASN A 147 -6.91 12.76 12.55
C ASN A 147 -6.61 12.98 11.06
N ARG A 148 -6.21 14.20 10.70
CA ARG A 148 -5.77 14.60 9.35
C ARG A 148 -4.26 14.56 9.26
N LEU A 149 -3.75 13.99 8.16
CA LEU A 149 -2.33 14.00 7.86
C LEU A 149 -1.86 15.45 7.70
N CYS A 150 -0.89 15.86 8.49
CA CYS A 150 -0.32 17.21 8.45
C CYS A 150 1.20 17.23 8.21
N GLY A 151 1.89 16.10 8.41
CA GLY A 151 3.33 16.07 8.21
C GLY A 151 3.95 14.67 8.40
N TRP A 152 5.27 14.68 8.44
CA TRP A 152 6.10 13.51 8.66
C TRP A 152 7.38 13.90 9.38
N VAL A 153 7.89 13.01 10.21
CA VAL A 153 9.15 13.19 10.92
C VAL A 153 10.01 11.92 10.87
N ASN A 154 11.31 12.09 10.72
CA ASN A 154 12.31 11.08 11.00
C ASN A 154 12.94 11.37 12.36
N LYS A 155 12.74 10.49 13.34
CA LYS A 155 13.20 10.71 14.74
C LYS A 155 14.72 10.64 14.89
N ASP A 156 15.42 9.95 13.98
CA ASP A 156 16.88 9.83 14.04
C ASP A 156 17.57 11.09 13.48
N THR A 157 17.02 11.63 12.38
CA THR A 157 17.62 12.77 11.66
C THR A 157 16.97 14.11 11.99
N LEU A 158 15.81 14.08 12.66
CA LEU A 158 14.93 15.22 12.93
C LEU A 158 14.44 15.92 11.65
N GLN A 159 14.57 15.27 10.51
CA GLN A 159 14.03 15.76 9.25
C GLN A 159 12.49 15.73 9.30
N THR A 160 11.85 16.79 8.82
CA THR A 160 10.41 16.92 8.70
C THR A 160 9.99 17.15 7.25
N LYS A 161 8.74 16.78 6.91
CA LYS A 161 8.09 17.07 5.63
C LYS A 161 6.62 17.49 5.90
N PRO A 162 6.02 18.33 5.03
CA PRO A 162 6.61 19.02 3.88
C PRO A 162 7.66 20.04 4.31
N GLU A 163 8.36 20.64 3.37
CA GLU A 163 9.37 21.67 3.65
C GLU A 163 8.76 22.82 4.47
N GLY A 164 9.50 23.28 5.50
CA GLY A 164 9.04 24.29 6.45
C GLY A 164 8.02 23.81 7.49
N PHE A 165 7.70 22.50 7.54
CA PHE A 165 6.82 21.96 8.58
C PHE A 165 7.54 21.97 9.95
N ILE A 166 6.86 22.51 10.96
CA ILE A 166 7.34 22.55 12.35
C ILE A 166 6.68 21.40 13.12
N TYR A 167 7.49 20.45 13.53
CA TYR A 167 7.04 19.33 14.34
C TYR A 167 6.93 19.75 15.81
N GLN A 168 5.76 19.50 16.42
CA GLN A 168 5.42 19.78 17.82
C GLN A 168 4.83 18.50 18.45
N PRO A 169 5.62 17.73 19.23
CA PRO A 169 5.21 16.41 19.75
C PRO A 169 3.93 16.43 20.59
N GLU A 170 3.64 17.58 21.26
CA GLU A 170 2.46 17.76 22.10
C GLU A 170 1.19 18.03 21.28
N VAL A 171 1.31 18.38 20.01
CA VAL A 171 0.19 18.76 19.14
C VAL A 171 -0.12 17.66 18.13
N GLN A 172 0.91 17.10 17.47
CA GLN A 172 0.73 16.09 16.46
C GLN A 172 0.81 14.67 17.03
N LYS A 173 -0.11 13.80 16.60
CA LYS A 173 -0.10 12.37 16.89
C LYS A 173 0.81 11.65 15.90
N GLU A 174 1.71 10.83 16.44
CA GLU A 174 2.69 10.06 15.65
C GLU A 174 2.16 8.67 15.35
N HIS A 175 2.04 8.32 14.07
CA HIS A 175 1.65 6.97 13.67
C HIS A 175 2.56 6.42 12.56
N ALA A 176 2.82 5.12 12.64
CA ALA A 176 3.54 4.38 11.60
C ALA A 176 2.60 3.96 10.48
N PHE A 177 2.98 4.22 9.23
CA PHE A 177 2.21 3.77 8.06
C PHE A 177 2.25 2.26 7.90
N GLY A 178 1.10 1.66 7.58
CA GLY A 178 0.92 0.22 7.42
C GLY A 178 1.01 -0.29 5.96
N GLY A 179 1.32 0.57 4.99
CA GLY A 179 1.46 0.16 3.58
C GLY A 179 0.14 -0.20 2.88
N ILE A 180 -1.01 0.04 3.53
CA ILE A 180 -2.35 -0.14 2.97
C ILE A 180 -3.06 1.20 3.04
N HIS A 181 -3.71 1.59 1.96
CA HIS A 181 -4.47 2.83 1.93
C HIS A 181 -5.67 2.71 0.97
N ILE A 182 -6.62 3.62 1.11
CA ILE A 182 -7.78 3.75 0.22
C ILE A 182 -7.69 5.11 -0.44
N ILE A 183 -7.97 5.16 -1.72
CA ILE A 183 -7.90 6.37 -2.53
C ILE A 183 -9.24 6.59 -3.23
N SER A 184 -9.78 7.80 -3.11
CA SER A 184 -10.86 8.29 -3.96
C SER A 184 -10.31 8.83 -5.28
N PRO A 185 -10.99 8.66 -6.43
CA PRO A 185 -10.59 9.28 -7.70
C PRO A 185 -10.46 10.80 -7.63
N THR A 186 -11.13 11.45 -6.67
CA THR A 186 -11.00 12.89 -6.42
C THR A 186 -9.58 13.33 -6.08
N LEU A 187 -8.74 12.41 -5.56
CA LEU A 187 -7.34 12.68 -5.28
C LEU A 187 -6.54 13.03 -6.54
N PHE A 188 -6.89 12.46 -7.69
CA PHE A 188 -6.15 12.67 -8.95
C PHE A 188 -6.18 14.12 -9.45
N LYS A 189 -7.15 14.94 -9.02
CA LYS A 189 -7.20 16.38 -9.35
C LYS A 189 -5.97 17.15 -8.85
N TYR A 190 -5.30 16.64 -7.79
CA TYR A 190 -4.09 17.24 -7.23
C TYR A 190 -2.80 16.74 -7.91
N MET A 191 -2.90 15.69 -8.75
CA MET A 191 -1.77 15.15 -9.51
C MET A 191 -1.56 15.89 -10.83
N GLY A 192 -1.20 17.19 -10.74
CA GLY A 192 -0.86 18.02 -11.90
C GLY A 192 0.42 17.57 -12.62
N ASP A 193 0.91 18.43 -13.54
CA ASP A 193 2.03 18.11 -14.43
C ASP A 193 3.36 17.85 -13.68
N GLN A 194 3.53 18.42 -12.49
CA GLN A 194 4.71 18.18 -11.65
C GLN A 194 4.81 16.73 -11.13
N TRP A 195 3.69 15.99 -11.12
CA TRP A 195 3.61 14.60 -10.68
C TRP A 195 3.58 13.65 -11.87
N THR A 196 4.69 13.55 -12.61
CA THR A 196 4.84 12.67 -13.78
C THR A 196 5.98 11.68 -13.61
N GLY A 197 5.92 10.55 -14.34
CA GLY A 197 6.95 9.51 -14.28
C GLY A 197 7.07 8.88 -12.90
N LYS A 198 8.30 8.78 -12.40
CA LYS A 198 8.65 8.10 -11.16
C LYS A 198 8.57 9.02 -9.95
N PHE A 199 7.64 8.74 -9.02
CA PHE A 199 7.55 9.45 -7.73
C PHE A 199 6.90 8.61 -6.63
N SER A 200 7.20 8.95 -5.38
CA SER A 200 6.62 8.32 -4.19
C SER A 200 5.22 8.87 -3.89
N ILE A 201 4.26 7.99 -3.62
CA ILE A 201 2.92 8.43 -3.17
C ILE A 201 3.00 9.17 -1.82
N MET A 202 3.97 8.85 -0.97
CA MET A 202 4.13 9.53 0.32
C MET A 202 4.60 10.96 0.14
N ASP A 203 5.50 11.23 -0.81
CA ASP A 203 5.92 12.60 -1.11
C ASP A 203 4.75 13.42 -1.66
N PHE A 204 3.94 12.81 -2.52
CA PHE A 204 2.70 13.42 -3.00
C PHE A 204 1.73 13.73 -1.85
N TYR A 205 1.45 12.77 -0.97
CA TYR A 205 0.57 12.99 0.18
C TYR A 205 1.05 14.13 1.06
N LEU A 206 2.34 14.17 1.38
CA LEU A 206 2.91 15.19 2.25
C LEU A 206 2.91 16.59 1.63
N GLN A 207 3.03 16.70 0.29
CA GLN A 207 2.91 18.00 -0.37
C GLN A 207 1.46 18.49 -0.47
N THR A 208 0.51 17.56 -0.58
CA THR A 208 -0.92 17.91 -0.78
C THR A 208 -1.76 17.84 0.51
N CYS A 209 -1.18 17.46 1.66
CA CYS A 209 -1.93 17.24 2.89
C CYS A 209 -2.69 18.47 3.42
N LYS A 210 -2.30 19.69 3.02
CA LYS A 210 -3.01 20.92 3.36
C LYS A 210 -4.26 21.16 2.51
N GLU A 211 -4.31 20.57 1.32
CA GLU A 211 -5.38 20.79 0.32
C GLU A 211 -6.31 19.59 0.22
N ALA A 212 -5.75 18.37 0.23
CA ALA A 212 -6.47 17.12 0.11
C ALA A 212 -6.96 16.61 1.49
N GLN A 213 -8.09 15.88 1.48
CA GLN A 213 -8.66 15.26 2.67
C GLN A 213 -7.94 13.91 2.95
N LEU A 214 -6.76 13.95 3.61
CA LEU A 214 -5.96 12.77 3.91
C LEU A 214 -6.13 12.37 5.37
N GLY A 215 -6.82 11.25 5.64
CA GLY A 215 -7.13 10.79 7.00
C GLY A 215 -6.34 9.55 7.41
N GLY A 216 -6.15 9.35 8.71
CA GLY A 216 -5.61 8.13 9.29
C GLY A 216 -6.73 7.16 9.69
N TYR A 217 -6.58 5.87 9.36
CA TYR A 217 -7.34 4.77 9.97
C TYR A 217 -6.45 4.11 11.01
N ILE A 218 -6.68 4.47 12.28
CA ILE A 218 -5.83 4.02 13.39
C ILE A 218 -6.29 2.63 13.83
N LYS A 219 -5.37 1.65 13.79
CA LYS A 219 -5.57 0.31 14.34
C LYS A 219 -4.53 0.04 15.41
N GLU A 220 -4.93 0.17 16.68
CA GLU A 220 -4.04 0.06 17.84
C GLU A 220 -3.40 -1.33 17.95
N ASP A 221 -4.19 -2.40 17.74
CA ASP A 221 -3.78 -3.79 17.78
C ASP A 221 -3.36 -4.33 16.41
N LEU A 222 -2.81 -3.48 15.53
CA LEU A 222 -2.38 -3.87 14.21
C LEU A 222 -1.23 -4.87 14.27
N GLN A 223 -1.52 -6.08 13.85
CA GLN A 223 -0.50 -7.06 13.48
C GLN A 223 -0.19 -6.90 12.00
N LEU A 224 1.03 -6.55 11.69
CA LEU A 224 1.48 -6.30 10.32
C LEU A 224 2.83 -6.96 10.09
N ILE A 225 2.91 -7.77 9.05
CA ILE A 225 4.14 -8.43 8.60
C ILE A 225 4.52 -7.87 7.23
N ASP A 226 5.61 -7.13 7.18
CA ASP A 226 6.27 -6.72 5.92
C ASP A 226 7.31 -7.79 5.58
N ILE A 227 7.09 -8.51 4.48
CA ILE A 227 7.93 -9.61 4.03
C ILE A 227 9.04 -9.06 3.12
N GLY A 228 9.82 -8.16 3.69
CA GLY A 228 10.94 -7.50 3.00
C GLY A 228 12.27 -8.23 3.10
N LYS A 229 12.40 -9.25 3.98
CA LYS A 229 13.65 -9.95 4.29
C LYS A 229 13.39 -11.42 4.59
N PRO A 230 14.37 -12.33 4.36
CA PRO A 230 14.22 -13.76 4.60
C PRO A 230 13.77 -14.14 6.01
N GLU A 231 14.26 -13.44 7.04
CA GLU A 231 13.90 -13.71 8.43
C GLU A 231 12.42 -13.44 8.76
N MET A 232 11.71 -12.75 7.87
CA MET A 232 10.28 -12.48 8.03
C MET A 232 9.38 -13.61 7.52
N LEU A 233 9.92 -14.54 6.73
CA LEU A 233 9.14 -15.65 6.14
C LEU A 233 8.52 -16.55 7.23
N ALA A 234 9.31 -16.98 8.21
CA ALA A 234 8.80 -17.80 9.30
C ALA A 234 7.69 -17.10 10.11
N LYS A 235 7.84 -15.80 10.38
CA LYS A 235 6.80 -15.01 11.06
C LYS A 235 5.54 -14.87 10.22
N ALA A 236 5.70 -14.77 8.90
CA ALA A 236 4.57 -14.70 7.98
C ALA A 236 3.80 -16.03 7.93
N GLU A 237 4.49 -17.16 7.96
CA GLU A 237 3.86 -18.48 8.06
C GLU A 237 3.09 -18.65 9.38
N GLU A 238 3.70 -18.27 10.50
CA GLU A 238 3.04 -18.28 11.80
C GLU A 238 1.77 -17.42 11.80
N PHE A 239 1.87 -16.18 11.27
CA PHE A 239 0.73 -15.27 11.14
C PHE A 239 -0.43 -15.89 10.34
N ILE A 240 -0.13 -16.55 9.21
CA ILE A 240 -1.15 -17.21 8.38
C ILE A 240 -1.81 -18.37 9.14
N HIS A 241 -1.04 -19.15 9.91
CA HIS A 241 -1.60 -20.25 10.69
C HIS A 241 -2.51 -19.78 11.82
N GLN A 242 -2.20 -18.63 12.46
CA GLN A 242 -3.01 -18.04 13.54
C GLN A 242 -4.29 -17.36 13.05
N ASN A 243 -4.34 -16.93 11.78
CA ASN A 243 -5.45 -16.16 11.19
C ASN A 243 -6.22 -16.93 10.10
N ARG A 244 -6.16 -18.27 10.13
CA ARG A 244 -6.95 -19.17 9.25
C ARG A 244 -8.39 -19.31 9.70
#